data_23e5fd0c8fc79b40f968864d172971af
#
_entry.id   23e5fd0c8fc79b40f968864d172971af
#
_cell.length_a   1.000
_cell.length_b   1.000
_cell.length_c   1.000
_cell.angle_alpha   90.00
_cell.angle_beta   90.00
_cell.angle_gamma   90.00
#
_symmetry.space_group_name_H-M   'P 1'
#
loop_
_entity.id
_entity.type
_entity.pdbx_description
1 polymer ?
#
loop_
_entity_poly.entity_id
_entity_poly.type
_entity_poly.pdbx_seq_one_letter_code
_entity_poly.pdbx_strand_id
1 'polypeptide(L)'
;MTGSVPSLTWHDGQILRDGAPNRILSGAVHYFRIHPDQWEDRLRRLAAMGANTVDTYVAWNFHERVEGEYDFTGWRDIARFIRIAGEVGLDVFVRPSPYICAEWSNGGIPFWLSGRVRALRTSDAGFLSAVDAWYDALIPQLEPLQAAHGGPIRLIQVENEYGSFGSDATYLEHLRDGLRSRGMVEMLTTADGTLPDMVRNGSVAGAMGTFTFGTGVQDAVALRRDDHHLMCSELWGGWFDHWDEHHHVRSADSMIGTVQELLDEGGSVSVYMAHGGTNFGLWAGANHDGAIQPTITSYDSDAPIGEDGTVNDKFHALRAAFAPFHSGPLPEVPDAPRRQSAASAALSPVASLLDVVRAQPVAATAPQPLSYEELGVEDGVVAYESSVSYPVSSTLRLLELRDRATVFLDGVRLGTIEHDGEQSLALPASGGEGVLTIVVESLGRINYGPYTGQRKGILGGVLIGRRYAHGWEHRVVPQSVVVERAQRDETPPDGLATATFDVTDPADAWLAFPGGAKGMVWLNGFLLGRYWERGPQVTLYAPGPLWREGRNEIVVLDTDRLGARVEIRENPDFGASEEFIGA
;
A
#
# COMPACT_ATOMS: atom_id res chain seq x y z
N MET A 1 20.10 35.62 -8.37
CA MET A 1 19.70 34.25 -8.78
C MET A 1 18.70 34.43 -9.89
N THR A 2 19.07 34.11 -11.12
CA THR A 2 18.15 34.04 -12.26
C THR A 2 17.28 32.81 -11.97
N GLY A 3 16.02 33.03 -11.59
CA GLY A 3 15.07 31.93 -11.33
C GLY A 3 15.01 31.04 -12.58
N SER A 4 15.30 29.75 -12.45
CA SER A 4 15.10 28.79 -13.54
C SER A 4 13.61 28.75 -13.87
N VAL A 5 13.28 28.84 -15.15
CA VAL A 5 11.90 28.75 -15.64
C VAL A 5 11.51 27.27 -15.64
N PRO A 6 10.33 26.87 -15.14
CA PRO A 6 9.85 25.50 -15.25
C PRO A 6 9.86 25.01 -16.70
N SER A 7 10.22 23.75 -16.91
CA SER A 7 10.24 23.13 -18.25
C SER A 7 8.85 22.92 -18.84
N LEU A 8 7.82 22.82 -17.97
CA LEU A 8 6.40 22.86 -18.32
C LEU A 8 5.76 24.07 -17.70
N THR A 9 4.88 24.71 -18.46
CA THR A 9 3.99 25.80 -18.01
C THR A 9 2.59 25.55 -18.51
N TRP A 10 1.60 26.26 -17.97
CA TRP A 10 0.24 26.23 -18.55
C TRP A 10 -0.20 27.67 -18.87
N HIS A 11 -0.93 27.81 -19.96
CA HIS A 11 -1.48 29.07 -20.40
C HIS A 11 -2.69 28.80 -21.33
N ASP A 12 -3.77 29.55 -21.16
CA ASP A 12 -4.99 29.46 -21.97
C ASP A 12 -5.49 28.01 -22.15
N GLY A 13 -5.55 27.25 -21.07
CA GLY A 13 -6.06 25.88 -21.08
C GLY A 13 -5.11 24.85 -21.70
N GLN A 14 -3.86 25.19 -21.96
CA GLN A 14 -2.87 24.30 -22.56
C GLN A 14 -1.64 24.14 -21.66
N ILE A 15 -1.06 22.93 -21.63
CA ILE A 15 0.30 22.72 -21.14
C ILE A 15 1.27 23.00 -22.29
N LEU A 16 2.31 23.77 -21.98
CA LEU A 16 3.36 24.13 -22.91
C LEU A 16 4.70 23.54 -22.43
N ARG A 17 5.41 22.92 -23.35
CA ARG A 17 6.80 22.47 -23.17
C ARG A 17 7.70 23.34 -24.03
N ASP A 18 8.60 24.09 -23.41
CA ASP A 18 9.47 25.05 -24.11
C ASP A 18 8.69 26.00 -25.03
N GLY A 19 7.48 26.39 -24.61
CA GLY A 19 6.57 27.27 -25.33
C GLY A 19 5.73 26.60 -26.45
N ALA A 20 5.87 25.30 -26.69
CA ALA A 20 5.06 24.55 -27.64
C ALA A 20 3.99 23.71 -26.91
N PRO A 21 2.78 23.55 -27.49
CA PRO A 21 1.74 22.69 -26.91
C PRO A 21 2.25 21.27 -26.63
N ASN A 22 2.00 20.77 -25.45
CA ASN A 22 2.39 19.45 -25.01
C ASN A 22 1.20 18.72 -24.38
N ARG A 23 1.14 17.41 -24.56
CA ARG A 23 0.15 16.55 -23.95
C ARG A 23 0.84 15.52 -23.06
N ILE A 24 0.37 15.39 -21.82
CA ILE A 24 0.87 14.39 -20.89
C ILE A 24 0.03 13.12 -21.09
N LEU A 25 0.69 12.05 -21.47
CA LEU A 25 0.16 10.70 -21.55
C LEU A 25 0.94 9.89 -20.53
N SER A 26 0.36 9.70 -19.36
CA SER A 26 1.04 9.16 -18.19
C SER A 26 0.39 7.89 -17.69
N GLY A 27 1.11 7.18 -16.84
CA GLY A 27 0.56 6.09 -16.05
C GLY A 27 1.29 5.93 -14.73
N ALA A 28 0.52 5.59 -13.70
CA ALA A 28 1.02 5.39 -12.35
C ALA A 28 1.76 4.04 -12.24
N VAL A 29 3.00 4.10 -11.78
CA VAL A 29 3.89 2.97 -11.48
C VAL A 29 4.61 3.26 -10.17
N HIS A 30 4.28 2.53 -9.12
CA HIS A 30 4.82 2.77 -7.78
C HIS A 30 6.08 1.94 -7.55
N TYR A 31 7.26 2.58 -7.49
CA TYR A 31 8.55 1.89 -7.31
C TYR A 31 8.58 1.00 -6.05
N PHE A 32 7.88 1.39 -4.97
CA PHE A 32 7.82 0.65 -3.72
C PHE A 32 6.96 -0.63 -3.78
N ARG A 33 6.21 -0.84 -4.86
CA ARG A 33 5.42 -2.05 -5.15
C ARG A 33 6.07 -3.00 -6.14
N ILE A 34 7.33 -2.74 -6.52
CA ILE A 34 8.05 -3.49 -7.57
C ILE A 34 9.45 -3.80 -7.06
N HIS A 35 9.94 -5.03 -7.27
CA HIS A 35 11.33 -5.35 -6.97
C HIS A 35 12.28 -4.44 -7.78
N PRO A 36 13.34 -3.86 -7.18
CA PRO A 36 14.22 -2.90 -7.88
C PRO A 36 14.84 -3.40 -9.18
N ASP A 37 15.08 -4.69 -9.31
CA ASP A 37 15.62 -5.29 -10.54
C ASP A 37 14.58 -5.42 -11.65
N GLN A 38 13.30 -5.16 -11.36
CA GLN A 38 12.20 -5.16 -12.33
C GLN A 38 11.74 -3.74 -12.72
N TRP A 39 12.27 -2.68 -12.10
CA TRP A 39 11.86 -1.29 -12.40
C TRP A 39 12.01 -0.92 -13.86
N GLU A 40 13.16 -1.26 -14.48
CA GLU A 40 13.42 -0.94 -15.89
C GLU A 40 12.44 -1.65 -16.82
N ASP A 41 12.12 -2.92 -16.57
CA ASP A 41 11.15 -3.67 -17.38
C ASP A 41 9.75 -3.02 -17.32
N ARG A 42 9.26 -2.66 -16.13
CA ARG A 42 7.94 -2.03 -15.97
C ARG A 42 7.89 -0.66 -16.65
N LEU A 43 8.95 0.14 -16.55
CA LEU A 43 9.06 1.44 -17.20
C LEU A 43 9.15 1.31 -18.74
N ARG A 44 9.87 0.31 -19.25
CA ARG A 44 9.88 0.01 -20.69
C ARG A 44 8.52 -0.41 -21.23
N ARG A 45 7.74 -1.19 -20.45
CA ARG A 45 6.36 -1.54 -20.82
C ARG A 45 5.46 -0.30 -20.81
N LEU A 46 5.60 0.57 -19.83
CA LEU A 46 4.86 1.84 -19.80
C LEU A 46 5.17 2.70 -21.03
N ALA A 47 6.44 2.85 -21.39
CA ALA A 47 6.83 3.56 -22.63
C ALA A 47 6.29 2.87 -23.89
N ALA A 48 6.32 1.53 -23.94
CA ALA A 48 5.74 0.75 -25.03
C ALA A 48 4.22 0.88 -25.12
N MET A 49 3.52 1.12 -24.01
CA MET A 49 2.09 1.46 -24.00
C MET A 49 1.80 2.80 -24.68
N GLY A 50 2.81 3.63 -24.90
CA GLY A 50 2.71 4.95 -25.51
C GLY A 50 2.64 6.08 -24.48
N ALA A 51 2.91 5.81 -23.22
CA ALA A 51 3.09 6.88 -22.23
C ALA A 51 4.39 7.65 -22.51
N ASN A 52 4.37 8.97 -22.29
CA ASN A 52 5.54 9.83 -22.33
C ASN A 52 6.01 10.25 -20.93
N THR A 53 5.23 9.92 -19.91
CA THR A 53 5.45 10.30 -18.52
C THR A 53 5.13 9.11 -17.61
N VAL A 54 5.94 8.85 -16.59
CA VAL A 54 5.60 7.98 -15.48
C VAL A 54 5.15 8.82 -14.29
N ASP A 55 4.09 8.39 -13.63
CA ASP A 55 3.57 8.94 -12.39
C ASP A 55 3.96 8.04 -11.22
N THR A 56 4.51 8.61 -10.15
CA THR A 56 4.82 7.84 -8.94
C THR A 56 4.66 8.67 -7.67
N TYR A 57 4.06 8.05 -6.67
CA TYR A 57 4.07 8.55 -5.29
C TYR A 57 5.41 8.29 -4.61
N VAL A 58 5.67 9.04 -3.54
CA VAL A 58 6.72 8.75 -2.57
C VAL A 58 6.05 8.52 -1.21
N ALA A 59 6.03 7.27 -0.75
CA ALA A 59 5.44 6.93 0.54
C ALA A 59 6.39 7.29 1.68
N TRP A 60 6.05 8.30 2.49
CA TRP A 60 6.91 8.77 3.57
C TRP A 60 7.25 7.66 4.56
N ASN A 61 6.27 6.89 5.05
CA ASN A 61 6.48 5.81 6.00
C ASN A 61 7.34 4.66 5.45
N PHE A 62 7.49 4.52 4.13
CA PHE A 62 8.38 3.55 3.53
C PHE A 62 9.85 3.92 3.71
N HIS A 63 10.14 5.21 3.75
CA HIS A 63 11.48 5.76 3.90
C HIS A 63 11.86 6.09 5.35
N GLU A 64 10.88 6.44 6.21
CA GLU A 64 11.08 6.80 7.61
C GLU A 64 10.22 5.91 8.52
N ARG A 65 10.67 4.67 8.75
CA ARG A 65 10.00 3.72 9.64
C ARG A 65 10.21 4.05 11.12
N VAL A 66 11.37 4.58 11.44
CA VAL A 66 11.74 5.10 12.76
C VAL A 66 11.98 6.59 12.63
N GLU A 67 11.41 7.36 13.53
CA GLU A 67 11.51 8.83 13.51
C GLU A 67 12.98 9.30 13.41
N GLY A 68 13.26 10.11 12.41
CA GLY A 68 14.59 10.67 12.13
C GLY A 68 15.56 9.71 11.42
N GLU A 69 15.14 8.48 11.11
CA GLU A 69 15.95 7.50 10.38
C GLU A 69 15.44 7.35 8.94
N TYR A 70 16.09 8.05 8.01
CA TYR A 70 15.70 8.05 6.60
C TYR A 70 16.52 7.06 5.79
N ASP A 71 15.83 6.24 4.96
CA ASP A 71 16.47 5.28 4.06
C ASP A 71 16.05 5.55 2.60
N PHE A 72 17.04 5.83 1.75
CA PHE A 72 16.89 6.02 0.30
C PHE A 72 17.77 5.03 -0.47
N THR A 73 17.97 3.82 0.04
CA THR A 73 18.83 2.79 -0.56
C THR A 73 18.03 1.56 -1.01
N GLY A 74 18.62 0.78 -1.93
CA GLY A 74 18.03 -0.48 -2.40
C GLY A 74 16.61 -0.31 -2.91
N TRP A 75 15.63 -0.90 -2.24
CA TRP A 75 14.22 -0.80 -2.61
C TRP A 75 13.62 0.61 -2.41
N ARG A 76 14.27 1.43 -1.59
CA ARG A 76 13.88 2.81 -1.28
C ARG A 76 14.62 3.87 -2.10
N ASP A 77 15.45 3.47 -3.09
CA ASP A 77 16.21 4.39 -3.94
C ASP A 77 15.31 5.01 -5.02
N ILE A 78 14.48 5.97 -4.62
CA ILE A 78 13.61 6.74 -5.52
C ILE A 78 14.42 7.48 -6.59
N ALA A 79 15.61 7.97 -6.23
CA ALA A 79 16.45 8.68 -7.19
C ALA A 79 16.94 7.76 -8.32
N ARG A 80 17.26 6.50 -8.01
CA ARG A 80 17.58 5.48 -9.02
C ARG A 80 16.39 5.19 -9.93
N PHE A 81 15.17 5.00 -9.35
CA PHE A 81 13.97 4.78 -10.13
C PHE A 81 13.71 5.92 -11.12
N ILE A 82 13.82 7.17 -10.67
CA ILE A 82 13.64 8.36 -11.52
C ILE A 82 14.69 8.43 -12.62
N ARG A 83 15.97 8.09 -12.36
CA ARG A 83 17.00 8.05 -13.40
C ARG A 83 16.70 6.99 -14.45
N ILE A 84 16.30 5.79 -14.04
CA ILE A 84 15.88 4.72 -14.97
C ILE A 84 14.72 5.19 -15.86
N ALA A 85 13.72 5.90 -15.28
CA ALA A 85 12.63 6.47 -16.07
C ALA A 85 13.15 7.43 -17.15
N GLY A 86 14.09 8.32 -16.82
CA GLY A 86 14.73 9.21 -17.78
C GLY A 86 15.54 8.47 -18.84
N GLU A 87 16.27 7.41 -18.48
CA GLU A 87 17.05 6.56 -19.41
C GLU A 87 16.14 5.80 -20.39
N VAL A 88 14.95 5.40 -19.95
CA VAL A 88 13.91 4.80 -20.80
C VAL A 88 13.24 5.84 -21.72
N GLY A 89 13.42 7.13 -21.44
CA GLY A 89 12.86 8.24 -22.22
C GLY A 89 11.52 8.78 -21.69
N LEU A 90 11.16 8.47 -20.44
CA LEU A 90 9.97 8.99 -19.78
C LEU A 90 10.29 10.26 -18.99
N ASP A 91 9.42 11.26 -19.08
CA ASP A 91 9.32 12.31 -18.08
C ASP A 91 8.76 11.73 -16.78
N VAL A 92 8.93 12.44 -15.66
CA VAL A 92 8.44 12.00 -14.35
C VAL A 92 7.48 13.01 -13.75
N PHE A 93 6.32 12.51 -13.37
CA PHE A 93 5.38 13.17 -12.48
C PHE A 93 5.56 12.58 -11.08
N VAL A 94 6.21 13.34 -10.18
CA VAL A 94 6.45 12.89 -8.81
C VAL A 94 5.42 13.48 -7.86
N ARG A 95 4.94 12.65 -6.93
CA ARG A 95 3.98 13.05 -5.90
C ARG A 95 4.61 12.83 -4.53
N PRO A 96 5.31 13.87 -3.97
CA PRO A 96 6.22 13.72 -2.82
C PRO A 96 5.52 13.69 -1.46
N SER A 97 4.20 13.58 -1.41
CA SER A 97 3.42 13.48 -0.15
C SER A 97 3.32 14.81 0.63
N PRO A 98 2.93 14.86 1.93
CA PRO A 98 3.05 13.85 2.99
C PRO A 98 2.04 12.69 2.97
N TYR A 99 0.93 12.81 2.27
CA TYR A 99 -0.11 11.79 2.17
C TYR A 99 -0.27 11.32 0.72
N ILE A 100 -0.47 10.01 0.52
CA ILE A 100 -0.57 9.40 -0.81
C ILE A 100 -1.86 8.61 -1.04
N CYS A 101 -2.67 8.34 -0.02
CA CYS A 101 -3.78 7.38 -0.08
C CYS A 101 -3.31 5.99 -0.54
N ALA A 102 -3.53 5.66 -1.78
CA ALA A 102 -2.93 4.58 -2.57
C ALA A 102 -3.11 3.17 -1.95
N GLU A 103 -4.11 2.96 -1.10
CA GLU A 103 -4.34 1.71 -0.33
C GLU A 103 -3.06 1.22 0.36
N TRP A 104 -2.19 2.17 0.67
CA TRP A 104 -0.93 1.97 1.38
C TRP A 104 -1.09 2.29 2.86
N SER A 105 -0.43 1.52 3.71
CA SER A 105 -0.53 1.65 5.17
C SER A 105 -0.51 3.11 5.63
N ASN A 106 -1.54 3.54 6.38
CA ASN A 106 -1.73 4.89 6.92
C ASN A 106 -1.70 6.02 5.87
N GLY A 107 -2.01 5.71 4.59
CA GLY A 107 -1.92 6.67 3.49
C GLY A 107 -0.51 7.23 3.26
N GLY A 108 0.52 6.47 3.61
CA GLY A 108 1.92 6.85 3.49
C GLY A 108 2.48 7.66 4.66
N ILE A 109 1.64 8.08 5.62
CA ILE A 109 2.08 8.83 6.80
C ILE A 109 2.69 7.87 7.83
N PRO A 110 3.86 8.16 8.46
CA PRO A 110 4.44 7.31 9.47
C PRO A 110 3.54 7.05 10.67
N PHE A 111 3.48 5.79 11.10
CA PHE A 111 2.62 5.34 12.21
C PHE A 111 2.94 6.03 13.54
N TRP A 112 4.20 6.37 13.77
CA TRP A 112 4.66 7.01 15.00
C TRP A 112 4.11 8.44 15.18
N LEU A 113 3.55 9.07 14.13
CA LEU A 113 2.77 10.30 14.23
C LEU A 113 1.38 10.08 14.82
N SER A 114 0.81 8.87 14.66
CA SER A 114 -0.53 8.56 15.15
C SER A 114 -0.59 8.65 16.68
N GLY A 115 -1.42 9.56 17.18
CA GLY A 115 -1.55 9.84 18.61
C GLY A 115 -0.47 10.73 19.22
N ARG A 116 0.54 11.17 18.44
CA ARG A 116 1.56 12.16 18.89
C ARG A 116 1.22 13.57 18.48
N VAL A 117 0.70 13.76 17.28
CA VAL A 117 0.19 15.05 16.82
C VAL A 117 -1.31 15.13 17.06
N ARG A 118 -1.82 16.35 17.15
CA ARG A 118 -3.25 16.57 17.41
C ARG A 118 -4.13 16.16 16.23
N ALA A 119 -3.67 16.45 15.02
CA ALA A 119 -4.36 16.12 13.78
C ALA A 119 -3.37 15.97 12.62
N LEU A 120 -3.57 14.92 11.82
CA LEU A 120 -2.85 14.70 10.57
C LEU A 120 -3.48 15.53 9.44
N ARG A 121 -2.69 15.84 8.40
CA ARG A 121 -3.14 16.57 7.20
C ARG A 121 -3.81 17.91 7.54
N THR A 122 -3.22 18.66 8.46
CA THR A 122 -3.68 20.00 8.88
C THR A 122 -2.51 20.92 9.17
N SER A 123 -2.79 22.18 9.45
CA SER A 123 -1.82 23.17 9.95
C SER A 123 -1.44 22.97 11.42
N ASP A 124 -1.65 21.78 12.00
CA ASP A 124 -1.11 21.43 13.32
C ASP A 124 0.41 21.57 13.34
N ALA A 125 0.93 22.33 14.29
CA ALA A 125 2.35 22.68 14.33
C ALA A 125 3.27 21.46 14.46
N GLY A 126 2.82 20.42 15.18
CA GLY A 126 3.56 19.16 15.33
C GLY A 126 3.62 18.39 14.00
N PHE A 127 2.49 18.36 13.28
CA PHE A 127 2.43 17.71 11.97
C PHE A 127 3.28 18.45 10.93
N LEU A 128 3.14 19.79 10.85
CA LEU A 128 3.94 20.60 9.91
C LEU A 128 5.45 20.50 10.19
N SER A 129 5.86 20.48 11.46
CA SER A 129 7.28 20.29 11.82
C SER A 129 7.83 18.93 11.35
N ALA A 130 7.02 17.87 11.44
CA ALA A 130 7.42 16.56 10.94
C ALA A 130 7.48 16.52 9.40
N VAL A 131 6.53 17.17 8.73
CA VAL A 131 6.54 17.33 7.26
C VAL A 131 7.78 18.12 6.80
N ASP A 132 8.16 19.18 7.49
CA ASP A 132 9.36 19.94 7.16
C ASP A 132 10.63 19.08 7.28
N ALA A 133 10.75 18.29 8.34
CA ALA A 133 11.86 17.35 8.51
C ALA A 133 11.88 16.28 7.40
N TRP A 134 10.73 15.78 7.02
CA TRP A 134 10.59 14.87 5.88
C TRP A 134 11.03 15.51 4.56
N TYR A 135 10.57 16.72 4.27
CA TYR A 135 10.98 17.45 3.06
C TYR A 135 12.47 17.78 3.06
N ASP A 136 13.07 18.10 4.21
CA ASP A 136 14.52 18.30 4.34
C ASP A 136 15.33 17.04 3.97
N ALA A 137 14.77 15.85 4.21
CA ALA A 137 15.41 14.58 3.85
C ALA A 137 15.11 14.15 2.41
N LEU A 138 13.84 14.29 1.96
CA LEU A 138 13.40 13.82 0.64
C LEU A 138 13.88 14.73 -0.49
N ILE A 139 13.68 16.06 -0.36
CA ILE A 139 13.88 16.97 -1.49
C ILE A 139 15.30 16.95 -2.05
N PRO A 140 16.37 16.79 -1.26
CA PRO A 140 17.72 16.58 -1.80
C PRO A 140 17.87 15.35 -2.73
N GLN A 141 16.98 14.37 -2.64
CA GLN A 141 16.96 13.21 -3.57
C GLN A 141 16.28 13.56 -4.90
N LEU A 142 15.34 14.51 -4.90
CA LEU A 142 14.50 14.86 -6.05
C LEU A 142 14.99 16.10 -6.79
N GLU A 143 15.45 17.12 -6.05
CA GLU A 143 15.80 18.44 -6.59
C GLU A 143 16.81 18.36 -7.75
N PRO A 144 17.92 17.58 -7.67
CA PRO A 144 18.89 17.47 -8.77
C PRO A 144 18.34 16.75 -10.01
N LEU A 145 17.21 16.07 -9.90
CA LEU A 145 16.58 15.29 -10.96
C LEU A 145 15.47 16.03 -11.71
N GLN A 146 15.28 17.32 -11.41
CA GLN A 146 14.35 18.16 -12.15
C GLN A 146 14.85 18.47 -13.57
N ALA A 147 13.93 18.72 -14.49
CA ALA A 147 14.27 19.09 -15.85
C ALA A 147 15.09 20.39 -15.93
N ALA A 148 14.88 21.32 -15.01
CA ALA A 148 15.72 22.52 -14.85
C ALA A 148 17.21 22.20 -14.62
N HIS A 149 17.53 20.99 -14.19
CA HIS A 149 18.92 20.50 -14.00
C HIS A 149 19.29 19.37 -14.98
N GLY A 150 18.44 19.13 -16.01
CA GLY A 150 18.67 18.09 -17.02
C GLY A 150 18.11 16.72 -16.64
N GLY A 151 17.38 16.60 -15.54
CA GLY A 151 16.71 15.36 -15.14
C GLY A 151 15.31 15.20 -15.76
N PRO A 152 14.58 14.12 -15.44
CA PRO A 152 13.30 13.82 -16.04
C PRO A 152 12.09 14.39 -15.26
N ILE A 153 12.22 14.89 -14.02
CA ILE A 153 11.09 15.42 -13.24
C ILE A 153 10.59 16.71 -13.86
N ARG A 154 9.30 16.75 -14.24
CA ARG A 154 8.64 17.92 -14.83
C ARG A 154 7.37 18.35 -14.13
N LEU A 155 6.72 17.42 -13.42
CA LEU A 155 5.49 17.69 -12.67
C LEU A 155 5.70 17.24 -11.21
N ILE A 156 5.11 18.00 -10.30
CA ILE A 156 5.19 17.77 -8.86
C ILE A 156 3.82 18.01 -8.27
N GLN A 157 3.25 17.04 -7.58
CA GLN A 157 1.97 17.22 -6.91
C GLN A 157 2.14 17.77 -5.49
N VAL A 158 1.21 18.62 -5.09
CA VAL A 158 1.03 19.11 -3.71
C VAL A 158 -0.10 18.32 -3.08
N GLU A 159 0.21 17.54 -2.04
CA GLU A 159 -0.73 16.69 -1.31
C GLU A 159 -1.42 15.63 -2.21
N ASN A 160 -2.52 15.04 -1.78
CA ASN A 160 -3.37 14.17 -2.59
C ASN A 160 -4.82 14.20 -2.12
N GLU A 161 -5.75 14.51 -3.04
CA GLU A 161 -7.19 14.54 -2.83
C GLU A 161 -7.61 15.28 -1.55
N TYR A 162 -6.92 16.39 -1.27
CA TYR A 162 -7.11 17.10 -0.01
C TYR A 162 -8.54 17.63 0.13
N GLY A 163 -9.18 18.01 -0.97
CA GLY A 163 -10.54 18.53 -0.96
C GLY A 163 -11.60 17.53 -0.51
N SER A 164 -11.32 16.23 -0.56
CA SER A 164 -12.18 15.19 0.02
C SER A 164 -11.97 14.99 1.52
N PHE A 165 -10.83 15.45 2.06
CA PHE A 165 -10.45 15.29 3.46
C PHE A 165 -10.69 16.54 4.31
N GLY A 166 -10.34 17.73 3.78
CA GLY A 166 -10.35 18.94 4.57
C GLY A 166 -10.42 20.23 3.75
N SER A 167 -10.25 21.35 4.45
CA SER A 167 -10.31 22.70 3.85
C SER A 167 -9.32 23.67 4.48
N ASP A 168 -8.21 23.15 5.05
CA ASP A 168 -7.16 23.97 5.67
C ASP A 168 -6.20 24.52 4.59
N ALA A 169 -6.53 25.71 4.06
CA ALA A 169 -5.72 26.37 3.04
C ALA A 169 -4.27 26.66 3.55
N THR A 170 -4.10 26.94 4.84
CA THR A 170 -2.77 27.20 5.44
C THR A 170 -1.87 25.96 5.33
N TYR A 171 -2.44 24.78 5.51
CA TYR A 171 -1.73 23.52 5.32
C TYR A 171 -1.23 23.35 3.88
N LEU A 172 -2.13 23.49 2.87
CA LEU A 172 -1.74 23.39 1.45
C LEU A 172 -0.69 24.44 1.04
N GLU A 173 -0.86 25.67 1.52
CA GLU A 173 0.14 26.73 1.29
C GLU A 173 1.49 26.40 1.88
N HIS A 174 1.52 25.82 3.10
CA HIS A 174 2.77 25.37 3.73
C HIS A 174 3.46 24.29 2.90
N LEU A 175 2.72 23.30 2.39
CA LEU A 175 3.29 22.25 1.53
C LEU A 175 3.87 22.82 0.24
N ARG A 176 3.11 23.66 -0.48
CA ARG A 176 3.57 24.36 -1.69
C ARG A 176 4.86 25.13 -1.43
N ASP A 177 4.87 25.96 -0.38
CA ASP A 177 5.98 26.83 -0.04
C ASP A 177 7.18 26.01 0.47
N GLY A 178 6.92 24.91 1.18
CA GLY A 178 7.90 23.93 1.60
C GLY A 178 8.65 23.29 0.43
N LEU A 179 7.94 22.91 -0.63
CA LEU A 179 8.54 22.41 -1.87
C LEU A 179 9.35 23.50 -2.58
N ARG A 180 8.77 24.70 -2.76
CA ARG A 180 9.41 25.81 -3.46
C ARG A 180 10.67 26.32 -2.74
N SER A 181 10.62 26.45 -1.43
CA SER A 181 11.77 26.94 -0.64
C SER A 181 12.96 25.99 -0.66
N ARG A 182 12.72 24.70 -0.94
CA ARG A 182 13.74 23.65 -1.07
C ARG A 182 14.21 23.42 -2.50
N GLY A 183 13.84 24.30 -3.43
CA GLY A 183 14.35 24.28 -4.80
C GLY A 183 13.53 23.48 -5.81
N MET A 184 12.32 23.03 -5.46
CA MET A 184 11.42 22.41 -6.43
C MET A 184 10.80 23.47 -7.33
N VAL A 185 11.32 23.63 -8.55
CA VAL A 185 10.95 24.72 -9.49
C VAL A 185 9.99 24.29 -10.59
N GLU A 186 9.89 22.98 -10.88
CA GLU A 186 9.02 22.48 -11.94
C GLU A 186 7.52 22.69 -11.64
N MET A 187 6.67 22.40 -12.62
CA MET A 187 5.23 22.69 -12.54
C MET A 187 4.56 21.96 -11.36
N LEU A 188 3.90 22.72 -10.48
CA LEU A 188 3.10 22.17 -9.39
C LEU A 188 1.66 21.88 -9.85
N THR A 189 1.11 20.78 -9.33
CA THR A 189 -0.29 20.40 -9.51
C THR A 189 -0.94 20.08 -8.16
N THR A 190 -2.28 20.12 -8.11
CA THR A 190 -3.11 19.46 -7.10
C THR A 190 -4.02 18.45 -7.80
N ALA A 191 -4.54 17.47 -7.07
CA ALA A 191 -5.44 16.45 -7.60
C ALA A 191 -6.65 16.29 -6.68
N ASP A 192 -7.85 16.40 -7.21
CA ASP A 192 -9.10 16.31 -6.45
C ASP A 192 -10.21 15.65 -7.28
N GLY A 193 -11.20 15.07 -6.60
CA GLY A 193 -12.39 14.53 -7.25
C GLY A 193 -13.25 15.60 -7.90
N THR A 194 -14.20 15.19 -8.75
CA THR A 194 -15.05 16.05 -9.58
C THR A 194 -16.29 16.61 -8.85
N LEU A 195 -16.10 17.05 -7.60
CA LEU A 195 -17.13 17.81 -6.86
C LEU A 195 -16.66 19.24 -6.60
N PRO A 196 -17.57 20.25 -6.71
CA PRO A 196 -17.20 21.65 -6.55
C PRO A 196 -16.48 21.98 -5.24
N ASP A 197 -16.90 21.33 -4.14
CA ASP A 197 -16.29 21.53 -2.83
C ASP A 197 -14.90 20.91 -2.74
N MET A 198 -14.67 19.74 -3.35
CA MET A 198 -13.36 19.09 -3.40
C MET A 198 -12.37 19.98 -4.18
N VAL A 199 -12.73 20.40 -5.36
CA VAL A 199 -11.88 21.28 -6.18
C VAL A 199 -11.55 22.60 -5.47
N ARG A 200 -12.54 23.21 -4.81
CA ARG A 200 -12.34 24.46 -4.09
C ARG A 200 -11.39 24.28 -2.89
N ASN A 201 -11.58 23.22 -2.11
CA ASN A 201 -10.86 23.01 -0.86
C ASN A 201 -9.47 22.38 -1.07
N GLY A 202 -9.28 21.62 -2.17
CA GLY A 202 -8.01 20.99 -2.51
C GLY A 202 -7.07 21.87 -3.33
N SER A 203 -7.55 22.97 -3.89
CA SER A 203 -6.74 23.87 -4.72
C SER A 203 -5.81 24.76 -3.89
N VAL A 204 -4.61 25.02 -4.41
CA VAL A 204 -3.68 26.00 -3.87
C VAL A 204 -3.13 26.92 -4.98
N ALA A 205 -2.99 28.20 -4.70
CA ALA A 205 -2.47 29.17 -5.66
C ALA A 205 -1.05 28.80 -6.14
N GLY A 206 -0.79 28.89 -7.45
CA GLY A 206 0.50 28.55 -8.06
C GLY A 206 0.69 27.07 -8.37
N ALA A 207 -0.36 26.26 -8.18
CA ALA A 207 -0.47 24.90 -8.69
C ALA A 207 -1.62 24.78 -9.68
N MET A 208 -1.46 23.96 -10.72
CA MET A 208 -2.52 23.64 -11.67
C MET A 208 -3.43 22.57 -11.05
N GLY A 209 -4.74 22.82 -10.95
CA GLY A 209 -5.70 21.82 -10.50
C GLY A 209 -5.87 20.72 -11.53
N THR A 210 -5.81 19.48 -11.11
CA THR A 210 -6.09 18.27 -11.88
C THR A 210 -7.19 17.46 -11.20
N PHE A 211 -7.70 16.44 -11.88
CA PHE A 211 -8.85 15.66 -11.42
C PHE A 211 -8.52 14.19 -11.23
N THR A 212 -9.29 13.52 -10.36
CA THR A 212 -9.27 12.07 -10.14
C THR A 212 -10.68 11.54 -10.39
N PHE A 213 -10.84 10.58 -11.30
CA PHE A 213 -12.12 9.95 -11.61
C PHE A 213 -11.99 8.68 -12.46
N GLY A 214 -13.01 7.80 -12.40
CA GLY A 214 -13.16 6.68 -13.32
C GLY A 214 -13.98 7.04 -14.55
N THR A 215 -15.00 7.91 -14.38
CA THR A 215 -15.94 8.37 -15.41
C THR A 215 -16.28 9.85 -15.16
N GLY A 216 -17.08 10.48 -16.04
CA GLY A 216 -17.57 11.85 -15.82
C GLY A 216 -16.61 12.94 -16.31
N VAL A 217 -15.99 12.76 -17.47
CA VAL A 217 -15.10 13.77 -18.10
C VAL A 217 -15.76 15.14 -18.15
N GLN A 218 -17.07 15.21 -18.46
CA GLN A 218 -17.79 16.49 -18.59
C GLN A 218 -17.92 17.24 -17.25
N ASP A 219 -17.95 16.54 -16.13
CA ASP A 219 -17.92 17.17 -14.80
C ASP A 219 -16.58 17.86 -14.57
N ALA A 220 -15.47 17.21 -14.95
CA ALA A 220 -14.14 17.81 -14.89
C ALA A 220 -14.01 19.02 -15.83
N VAL A 221 -14.57 18.94 -17.06
CA VAL A 221 -14.63 20.07 -18.00
C VAL A 221 -15.36 21.26 -17.40
N ALA A 222 -16.51 21.01 -16.74
CA ALA A 222 -17.33 22.05 -16.11
C ALA A 222 -16.66 22.69 -14.88
N LEU A 223 -15.83 21.95 -14.16
CA LEU A 223 -15.16 22.41 -12.94
C LEU A 223 -13.76 22.97 -13.18
N ARG A 224 -13.19 22.73 -14.34
CA ARG A 224 -11.87 23.25 -14.71
C ARG A 224 -11.86 24.78 -14.69
N ARG A 225 -10.81 25.37 -14.15
CA ARG A 225 -10.58 26.82 -14.27
C ARG A 225 -10.22 27.17 -15.71
N ASP A 226 -10.70 28.30 -16.20
CA ASP A 226 -10.55 28.71 -17.62
C ASP A 226 -9.08 28.72 -18.11
N ASP A 227 -8.14 29.09 -17.25
CA ASP A 227 -6.72 29.16 -17.56
C ASP A 227 -5.97 27.84 -17.35
N HIS A 228 -6.56 26.86 -16.64
CA HIS A 228 -5.94 25.56 -16.37
C HIS A 228 -6.14 24.60 -17.54
N HIS A 229 -5.15 23.72 -17.77
CA HIS A 229 -5.29 22.60 -18.68
C HIS A 229 -6.18 21.51 -18.07
N LEU A 230 -7.00 20.85 -18.91
CA LEU A 230 -7.77 19.69 -18.49
C LEU A 230 -6.81 18.49 -18.31
N MET A 231 -6.70 17.97 -17.11
CA MET A 231 -5.88 16.79 -16.84
C MET A 231 -6.57 15.91 -15.80
N CYS A 232 -6.74 14.65 -16.14
CA CYS A 232 -7.05 13.59 -15.17
C CYS A 232 -5.72 13.00 -14.69
N SER A 233 -5.34 13.29 -13.46
CA SER A 233 -4.09 12.80 -12.86
C SER A 233 -4.23 11.41 -12.22
N GLU A 234 -5.47 10.93 -12.01
CA GLU A 234 -5.79 9.55 -11.72
C GLU A 234 -7.05 9.14 -12.50
N LEU A 235 -6.86 8.59 -13.68
CA LEU A 235 -7.95 7.94 -14.40
C LEU A 235 -8.02 6.48 -13.95
N TRP A 236 -9.05 6.14 -13.17
CA TRP A 236 -9.19 4.81 -12.58
C TRP A 236 -9.55 3.77 -13.64
N GLY A 237 -8.50 3.09 -14.13
CA GLY A 237 -8.60 2.07 -15.20
C GLY A 237 -9.07 0.70 -14.72
N GLY A 238 -9.12 0.47 -13.44
CA GLY A 238 -9.57 -0.67 -12.67
C GLY A 238 -9.77 -0.23 -11.22
N TRP A 239 -9.85 -1.17 -10.29
CA TRP A 239 -10.03 -0.89 -8.87
C TRP A 239 -9.26 -1.88 -8.00
N PHE A 240 -8.95 -1.51 -6.77
CA PHE A 240 -8.30 -2.36 -5.79
C PHE A 240 -9.33 -3.26 -5.08
N ASP A 241 -8.83 -4.30 -4.40
CA ASP A 241 -9.66 -5.28 -3.70
C ASP A 241 -9.43 -5.23 -2.19
N HIS A 242 -10.50 -5.52 -1.44
CA HIS A 242 -10.40 -5.86 -0.03
C HIS A 242 -10.58 -7.37 0.19
N TRP A 243 -10.12 -7.88 1.34
CA TRP A 243 -10.47 -9.23 1.75
C TRP A 243 -11.97 -9.38 1.96
N ASP A 244 -12.54 -10.52 1.56
CA ASP A 244 -13.96 -10.87 1.65
C ASP A 244 -14.85 -10.19 0.57
N GLU A 245 -14.24 -9.72 -0.53
CA GLU A 245 -14.91 -9.17 -1.71
C GLU A 245 -14.64 -10.05 -2.96
N HIS A 246 -15.20 -9.69 -4.10
CA HIS A 246 -14.81 -10.21 -5.41
C HIS A 246 -13.67 -9.37 -5.98
N HIS A 247 -12.91 -9.94 -6.91
CA HIS A 247 -11.91 -9.21 -7.65
C HIS A 247 -12.55 -8.18 -8.59
N HIS A 248 -12.20 -6.92 -8.44
CA HIS A 248 -12.75 -5.84 -9.23
C HIS A 248 -12.06 -5.76 -10.60
N VAL A 249 -12.88 -5.79 -11.66
CA VAL A 249 -12.41 -5.65 -13.04
C VAL A 249 -13.19 -4.55 -13.76
N ARG A 250 -12.54 -3.89 -14.72
CA ARG A 250 -13.17 -2.92 -15.61
C ARG A 250 -12.85 -3.30 -17.05
N SER A 251 -13.86 -3.38 -17.91
CA SER A 251 -13.61 -3.73 -19.32
C SER A 251 -12.70 -2.71 -20.04
N ALA A 252 -11.90 -3.20 -20.99
CA ALA A 252 -11.03 -2.34 -21.79
C ALA A 252 -11.85 -1.28 -22.56
N ASP A 253 -13.01 -1.66 -23.12
CA ASP A 253 -13.90 -0.75 -23.84
C ASP A 253 -14.43 0.38 -22.95
N SER A 254 -14.80 0.06 -21.68
CA SER A 254 -15.26 1.07 -20.72
C SER A 254 -14.15 2.06 -20.36
N MET A 255 -12.95 1.58 -20.07
CA MET A 255 -11.81 2.43 -19.72
C MET A 255 -11.41 3.31 -20.91
N ILE A 256 -11.26 2.71 -22.12
CA ILE A 256 -10.78 3.44 -23.29
C ILE A 256 -11.81 4.48 -23.76
N GLY A 257 -13.09 4.22 -23.55
CA GLY A 257 -14.15 5.21 -23.81
C GLY A 257 -13.93 6.51 -23.04
N THR A 258 -13.63 6.42 -21.73
CA THR A 258 -13.32 7.59 -20.89
C THR A 258 -12.02 8.26 -21.31
N VAL A 259 -10.97 7.46 -21.63
CA VAL A 259 -9.68 8.00 -22.13
C VAL A 259 -9.90 8.78 -23.42
N GLN A 260 -10.65 8.23 -24.38
CA GLN A 260 -10.90 8.87 -25.67
C GLN A 260 -11.69 10.18 -25.50
N GLU A 261 -12.74 10.18 -24.68
CA GLU A 261 -13.50 11.39 -24.37
C GLU A 261 -12.59 12.48 -23.81
N LEU A 262 -11.70 12.15 -22.85
CA LEU A 262 -10.76 13.10 -22.28
C LEU A 262 -9.76 13.63 -23.32
N LEU A 263 -9.27 12.76 -24.21
CA LEU A 263 -8.34 13.15 -25.28
C LEU A 263 -9.02 14.03 -26.34
N ASP A 264 -10.28 13.78 -26.65
CA ASP A 264 -11.09 14.59 -27.61
C ASP A 264 -11.36 15.99 -27.09
N GLU A 265 -11.55 16.15 -25.77
CA GLU A 265 -11.61 17.45 -25.07
C GLU A 265 -10.23 18.15 -24.98
N GLY A 266 -9.21 17.61 -25.59
CA GLY A 266 -7.84 18.16 -25.56
C GLY A 266 -7.07 17.89 -24.26
N GLY A 267 -7.59 17.04 -23.39
CA GLY A 267 -7.06 16.76 -22.05
C GLY A 267 -5.79 15.89 -22.04
N SER A 268 -5.11 15.88 -20.91
CA SER A 268 -4.01 14.98 -20.53
C SER A 268 -4.49 13.92 -19.54
N VAL A 269 -3.82 12.78 -19.50
CA VAL A 269 -4.23 11.64 -18.67
C VAL A 269 -3.05 10.99 -17.96
N SER A 270 -3.26 10.56 -16.70
CA SER A 270 -2.45 9.57 -16.00
C SER A 270 -3.35 8.38 -15.65
N VAL A 271 -3.06 7.21 -16.24
CA VAL A 271 -3.81 5.98 -15.96
C VAL A 271 -3.45 5.45 -14.56
N TYR A 272 -4.42 5.27 -13.72
CA TYR A 272 -4.25 4.77 -12.35
C TYR A 272 -5.01 3.44 -12.18
N MET A 273 -4.37 2.33 -11.99
CA MET A 273 -2.92 2.09 -12.11
C MET A 273 -2.58 1.70 -13.54
N ALA A 274 -1.43 2.13 -14.05
CA ALA A 274 -0.87 1.55 -15.28
C ALA A 274 -0.14 0.23 -14.98
N HIS A 275 0.50 0.15 -13.82
CA HIS A 275 1.03 -1.07 -13.20
C HIS A 275 0.73 -1.01 -11.71
N GLY A 276 -0.14 -1.88 -11.24
CA GLY A 276 -0.56 -1.87 -9.85
C GLY A 276 0.54 -2.34 -8.90
N GLY A 277 1.14 -3.49 -9.19
CA GLY A 277 2.18 -4.10 -8.37
C GLY A 277 1.66 -4.76 -7.11
N THR A 278 2.53 -4.90 -6.10
CA THR A 278 2.25 -5.70 -4.90
C THR A 278 2.56 -4.92 -3.63
N ASN A 279 1.65 -4.92 -2.65
CA ASN A 279 1.87 -4.40 -1.30
C ASN A 279 2.71 -5.39 -0.48
N PHE A 280 3.97 -5.59 -0.87
CA PHE A 280 4.84 -6.53 -0.18
C PHE A 280 4.89 -6.28 1.33
N GLY A 281 5.23 -7.32 2.09
CA GLY A 281 5.25 -7.20 3.54
C GLY A 281 3.85 -6.99 4.13
N LEU A 282 3.71 -5.98 4.97
CA LEU A 282 2.46 -5.60 5.61
C LEU A 282 2.04 -4.17 5.21
N TRP A 283 2.45 -3.75 4.01
CA TRP A 283 2.20 -2.39 3.54
C TRP A 283 0.79 -2.15 3.00
N ALA A 284 -0.01 -3.20 2.79
CA ALA A 284 -1.43 -3.06 2.47
C ALA A 284 -2.14 -2.25 3.56
N GLY A 285 -2.84 -1.20 3.17
CA GLY A 285 -3.67 -0.40 4.06
C GLY A 285 -5.04 -1.02 4.33
N ALA A 286 -5.97 -0.19 4.74
CA ALA A 286 -7.36 -0.53 4.89
C ALA A 286 -8.24 0.68 4.64
N ASN A 287 -9.46 0.47 4.15
CA ASN A 287 -10.50 1.49 4.13
C ASN A 287 -11.47 1.27 5.31
N HIS A 288 -12.41 2.18 5.49
CA HIS A 288 -13.45 2.06 6.50
C HIS A 288 -14.74 2.69 5.99
N ASP A 289 -15.73 1.85 5.72
CA ASP A 289 -17.10 2.25 5.41
C ASP A 289 -18.08 1.47 6.28
N GLY A 290 -18.35 1.99 7.49
CA GLY A 290 -19.13 1.28 8.49
C GLY A 290 -18.38 0.14 9.19
N ALA A 291 -17.48 -0.53 8.49
CA ALA A 291 -16.58 -1.58 8.95
C ALA A 291 -15.16 -1.38 8.40
N ILE A 292 -14.16 -2.02 9.01
CA ILE A 292 -12.81 -2.03 8.44
C ILE A 292 -12.77 -2.94 7.21
N GLN A 293 -12.17 -2.43 6.13
CA GLN A 293 -12.01 -3.13 4.85
C GLN A 293 -10.50 -3.27 4.55
N PRO A 294 -9.86 -4.35 5.03
CA PRO A 294 -8.43 -4.55 4.82
C PRO A 294 -8.13 -4.83 3.34
N THR A 295 -7.21 -4.07 2.75
CA THR A 295 -6.75 -4.28 1.38
C THR A 295 -5.97 -5.59 1.26
N ILE A 296 -6.11 -6.31 0.15
CA ILE A 296 -5.35 -7.52 -0.15
C ILE A 296 -3.86 -7.20 -0.38
N THR A 297 -3.03 -8.23 -0.43
CA THR A 297 -1.58 -8.04 -0.68
C THR A 297 -1.30 -7.60 -2.11
N SER A 298 -1.97 -8.17 -3.10
CA SER A 298 -1.87 -7.70 -4.48
C SER A 298 -2.45 -6.29 -4.62
N TYR A 299 -1.80 -5.47 -5.42
CA TYR A 299 -2.37 -4.21 -5.88
C TYR A 299 -2.51 -4.25 -7.41
N ASP A 300 -2.93 -5.41 -7.94
CA ASP A 300 -3.07 -5.62 -9.39
C ASP A 300 -3.99 -4.57 -10.02
N SER A 301 -5.10 -4.26 -9.34
CA SER A 301 -6.03 -3.18 -9.74
C SER A 301 -6.56 -3.34 -11.17
N ASP A 302 -6.56 -4.58 -11.70
CA ASP A 302 -6.88 -4.90 -13.09
C ASP A 302 -6.15 -3.97 -14.08
N ALA A 303 -4.88 -3.65 -13.74
CA ALA A 303 -4.05 -2.71 -14.47
C ALA A 303 -3.65 -3.25 -15.86
N PRO A 304 -3.38 -2.37 -16.84
CA PRO A 304 -2.90 -2.78 -18.18
C PRO A 304 -1.58 -3.54 -18.16
N ILE A 305 -0.75 -3.35 -17.12
CA ILE A 305 0.51 -4.09 -16.90
C ILE A 305 0.36 -4.82 -15.57
N GLY A 306 0.30 -6.14 -15.58
CA GLY A 306 0.14 -6.98 -14.39
C GLY A 306 1.38 -7.00 -13.49
N GLU A 307 1.27 -7.64 -12.31
CA GLU A 307 2.32 -7.69 -11.29
C GLU A 307 3.68 -8.18 -11.85
N ASP A 308 3.66 -9.20 -12.71
CA ASP A 308 4.86 -9.74 -13.36
C ASP A 308 5.29 -8.98 -14.63
N GLY A 309 4.51 -8.00 -15.08
CA GLY A 309 4.74 -7.27 -16.32
C GLY A 309 3.97 -7.84 -17.52
N THR A 310 3.13 -8.84 -17.36
CA THR A 310 2.23 -9.28 -18.44
C THR A 310 1.33 -8.13 -18.87
N VAL A 311 1.09 -8.02 -20.19
CA VAL A 311 0.21 -7.00 -20.75
C VAL A 311 -1.11 -7.61 -21.19
N ASN A 312 -2.20 -6.84 -21.08
CA ASN A 312 -3.56 -7.27 -21.40
C ASN A 312 -4.23 -6.38 -22.47
N ASP A 313 -5.52 -6.60 -22.70
CA ASP A 313 -6.30 -5.87 -23.72
C ASP A 313 -6.34 -4.36 -23.45
N LYS A 314 -6.37 -3.92 -22.19
CA LYS A 314 -6.29 -2.50 -21.81
C LYS A 314 -4.99 -1.87 -22.27
N PHE A 315 -3.86 -2.57 -22.13
CA PHE A 315 -2.57 -2.11 -22.62
C PHE A 315 -2.60 -1.86 -24.12
N HIS A 316 -3.13 -2.81 -24.89
CA HIS A 316 -3.21 -2.68 -26.35
C HIS A 316 -4.16 -1.58 -26.79
N ALA A 317 -5.27 -1.38 -26.09
CA ALA A 317 -6.20 -0.31 -26.34
C ALA A 317 -5.59 1.08 -26.04
N LEU A 318 -4.90 1.24 -24.92
CA LEU A 318 -4.15 2.46 -24.57
C LEU A 318 -3.05 2.75 -25.57
N ARG A 319 -2.28 1.72 -25.97
CA ARG A 319 -1.25 1.86 -26.99
C ARG A 319 -1.82 2.40 -28.32
N ALA A 320 -2.98 1.93 -28.73
CA ALA A 320 -3.65 2.42 -29.92
C ALA A 320 -4.14 3.87 -29.77
N ALA A 321 -4.69 4.22 -28.60
CA ALA A 321 -5.19 5.56 -28.31
C ALA A 321 -4.07 6.61 -28.20
N PHE A 322 -2.90 6.23 -27.69
CA PHE A 322 -1.77 7.14 -27.49
C PHE A 322 -0.89 7.29 -28.73
N ALA A 323 -0.85 6.30 -29.62
CA ALA A 323 -0.01 6.31 -30.84
C ALA A 323 -0.15 7.60 -31.68
N PRO A 324 -1.35 8.19 -31.91
CA PRO A 324 -1.51 9.40 -32.72
C PRO A 324 -0.79 10.65 -32.18
N PHE A 325 -0.40 10.64 -30.90
CA PHE A 325 0.27 11.77 -30.25
C PHE A 325 1.80 11.69 -30.32
N HIS A 326 2.34 10.63 -30.92
CA HIS A 326 3.78 10.45 -31.12
C HIS A 326 4.20 10.79 -32.55
N SER A 327 5.38 11.39 -32.70
CA SER A 327 5.94 11.74 -34.00
C SER A 327 6.55 10.56 -34.76
N GLY A 328 6.67 9.40 -34.13
CA GLY A 328 7.27 8.19 -34.67
C GLY A 328 6.61 6.92 -34.12
N PRO A 329 7.11 5.72 -34.51
CA PRO A 329 6.59 4.48 -33.98
C PRO A 329 6.83 4.38 -32.48
N LEU A 330 5.88 3.81 -31.75
CA LEU A 330 6.06 3.50 -30.34
C LEU A 330 7.12 2.40 -30.14
N PRO A 331 7.80 2.39 -28.99
CA PRO A 331 8.75 1.33 -28.65
C PRO A 331 8.11 -0.07 -28.76
N GLU A 332 8.92 -1.09 -29.04
CA GLU A 332 8.45 -2.47 -29.05
C GLU A 332 8.05 -2.89 -27.62
N VAL A 333 7.02 -3.74 -27.53
CA VAL A 333 6.62 -4.32 -26.26
C VAL A 333 7.66 -5.34 -25.84
N PRO A 334 8.23 -5.25 -24.63
CA PRO A 334 9.16 -6.26 -24.13
C PRO A 334 8.54 -7.66 -24.16
N ASP A 335 9.38 -8.69 -24.32
CA ASP A 335 8.96 -10.09 -24.30
C ASP A 335 8.13 -10.41 -23.04
N ALA A 336 7.29 -11.45 -23.15
CA ALA A 336 6.52 -11.93 -22.02
C ALA A 336 7.45 -12.34 -20.86
N PRO A 337 7.09 -12.04 -19.58
CA PRO A 337 7.92 -12.40 -18.43
C PRO A 337 8.06 -13.92 -18.33
N ARG A 338 9.22 -14.37 -17.85
CA ARG A 338 9.43 -15.79 -17.59
C ARG A 338 8.76 -16.17 -16.27
N ARG A 339 8.17 -17.36 -16.24
CA ARG A 339 7.46 -17.89 -15.09
C ARG A 339 8.00 -19.25 -14.70
N GLN A 340 7.96 -19.56 -13.42
CA GLN A 340 8.29 -20.90 -12.93
C GLN A 340 7.18 -21.88 -13.29
N SER A 341 7.58 -23.12 -13.60
CA SER A 341 6.62 -24.21 -13.79
C SER A 341 5.93 -24.56 -12.48
N ALA A 342 4.68 -25.03 -12.58
CA ALA A 342 3.90 -25.47 -11.44
C ALA A 342 4.63 -26.57 -10.64
N ALA A 343 4.62 -26.39 -9.32
CA ALA A 343 5.25 -27.32 -8.37
C ALA A 343 4.47 -27.33 -7.04
N SER A 344 4.75 -28.30 -6.19
CA SER A 344 4.14 -28.39 -4.86
C SER A 344 5.13 -28.95 -3.84
N ALA A 345 5.11 -28.40 -2.63
CA ALA A 345 5.90 -28.89 -1.51
C ALA A 345 5.02 -29.00 -0.26
N ALA A 346 5.26 -30.04 0.55
CA ALA A 346 4.58 -30.20 1.83
C ALA A 346 5.03 -29.11 2.81
N LEU A 347 4.11 -28.53 3.55
CA LEU A 347 4.39 -27.69 4.71
C LEU A 347 4.73 -28.58 5.90
N SER A 348 5.88 -28.32 6.51
CA SER A 348 6.36 -28.97 7.71
C SER A 348 6.13 -28.05 8.90
N PRO A 349 5.17 -28.33 9.80
CA PRO A 349 4.94 -27.53 11.00
C PRO A 349 6.16 -27.50 11.91
N VAL A 350 6.43 -26.32 12.50
CA VAL A 350 7.62 -26.06 13.34
C VAL A 350 7.21 -25.71 14.77
N ALA A 351 6.25 -24.80 14.95
CA ALA A 351 5.80 -24.32 16.24
C ALA A 351 4.35 -23.82 16.16
N SER A 352 3.56 -23.95 17.24
CA SER A 352 2.24 -23.32 17.30
C SER A 352 2.34 -21.80 17.37
N LEU A 353 1.25 -21.08 17.02
CA LEU A 353 1.19 -19.63 17.16
C LEU A 353 1.58 -19.17 18.57
N LEU A 354 1.08 -19.86 19.58
CA LEU A 354 1.38 -19.55 20.98
C LEU A 354 2.86 -19.74 21.34
N ASP A 355 3.52 -20.77 20.77
CA ASP A 355 4.97 -20.97 20.97
C ASP A 355 5.78 -19.88 20.30
N VAL A 356 5.41 -19.52 19.06
CA VAL A 356 6.07 -18.43 18.32
C VAL A 356 6.03 -17.14 19.14
N VAL A 357 4.88 -16.82 19.70
CA VAL A 357 4.68 -15.63 20.53
C VAL A 357 5.48 -15.71 21.83
N ARG A 358 5.41 -16.83 22.56
CA ARG A 358 6.09 -17.01 23.85
C ARG A 358 7.60 -17.09 23.74
N ALA A 359 8.10 -17.48 22.57
CA ALA A 359 9.54 -17.43 22.27
C ALA A 359 10.09 -15.99 22.17
N GLN A 360 9.21 -14.98 21.96
CA GLN A 360 9.65 -13.60 21.88
C GLN A 360 9.94 -13.04 23.29
N PRO A 361 10.96 -12.20 23.44
CA PRO A 361 11.22 -11.51 24.71
C PRO A 361 10.04 -10.60 25.07
N VAL A 362 9.86 -10.37 26.37
CA VAL A 362 8.93 -9.34 26.86
C VAL A 362 9.45 -7.97 26.43
N ALA A 363 8.71 -7.30 25.55
CA ALA A 363 9.06 -5.98 25.04
C ALA A 363 8.71 -4.87 26.03
N ALA A 364 7.59 -5.03 26.76
CA ALA A 364 7.15 -4.09 27.78
C ALA A 364 6.23 -4.76 28.81
N THR A 365 6.16 -4.15 30.00
CA THR A 365 5.15 -4.48 31.02
C THR A 365 4.40 -3.21 31.39
N ALA A 366 3.05 -3.30 31.51
CA ALA A 366 2.23 -2.16 31.85
C ALA A 366 0.98 -2.58 32.65
N PRO A 367 0.37 -1.66 33.42
CA PRO A 367 -0.89 -1.96 34.11
C PRO A 367 -2.07 -2.24 33.17
N GLN A 368 -2.09 -1.60 31.98
CA GLN A 368 -3.08 -1.75 30.92
C GLN A 368 -2.40 -2.21 29.63
N PRO A 369 -3.12 -2.80 28.65
CA PRO A 369 -2.59 -3.04 27.32
C PRO A 369 -2.04 -1.76 26.69
N LEU A 370 -0.86 -1.84 26.06
CA LEU A 370 -0.27 -0.77 25.30
C LEU A 370 -0.67 -0.90 23.81
N SER A 371 -0.88 0.22 23.15
CA SER A 371 -1.09 0.25 21.71
C SER A 371 0.19 -0.11 20.94
N TYR A 372 0.06 -0.40 19.65
CA TYR A 372 1.22 -0.64 18.78
C TYR A 372 2.16 0.57 18.75
N GLU A 373 1.60 1.78 18.73
CA GLU A 373 2.37 3.03 18.73
C GLU A 373 3.19 3.20 20.01
N GLU A 374 2.61 2.85 21.19
CA GLU A 374 3.32 2.89 22.47
C GLU A 374 4.41 1.82 22.57
N LEU A 375 4.27 0.72 21.82
CA LEU A 375 5.29 -0.35 21.70
C LEU A 375 6.32 -0.08 20.58
N GLY A 376 6.16 0.98 19.79
CA GLY A 376 7.00 1.26 18.63
C GLY A 376 6.80 0.27 17.48
N VAL A 377 5.61 -0.32 17.34
CA VAL A 377 5.26 -1.33 16.34
C VAL A 377 4.41 -0.70 15.25
N GLU A 378 4.84 -0.83 14.00
CA GLU A 378 4.07 -0.33 12.85
C GLU A 378 2.90 -1.25 12.51
N ASP A 379 3.18 -2.55 12.35
CA ASP A 379 2.23 -3.56 11.90
C ASP A 379 2.68 -4.97 12.31
N GLY A 380 1.82 -5.97 12.15
CA GLY A 380 2.11 -7.38 12.44
C GLY A 380 1.35 -7.90 13.65
N VAL A 381 2.03 -8.71 14.47
CA VAL A 381 1.44 -9.44 15.58
C VAL A 381 2.03 -9.00 16.91
N VAL A 382 1.15 -8.63 17.85
CA VAL A 382 1.50 -8.31 19.24
C VAL A 382 0.69 -9.23 20.17
N ALA A 383 1.36 -9.83 21.13
CA ALA A 383 0.70 -10.61 22.17
C ALA A 383 0.70 -9.87 23.50
N TYR A 384 -0.42 -10.00 24.19
CA TYR A 384 -0.72 -9.45 25.50
C TYR A 384 -0.97 -10.62 26.45
N GLU A 385 -0.18 -10.75 27.51
CA GLU A 385 -0.33 -11.84 28.48
C GLU A 385 -0.52 -11.30 29.90
N SER A 386 -1.47 -11.86 30.65
CA SER A 386 -1.74 -11.49 32.04
C SER A 386 -2.30 -12.67 32.83
N SER A 387 -1.94 -12.77 34.12
CA SER A 387 -2.59 -13.69 35.06
C SER A 387 -3.92 -13.10 35.49
N VAL A 388 -4.99 -13.85 35.31
CA VAL A 388 -6.35 -13.38 35.54
C VAL A 388 -7.14 -14.32 36.47
N SER A 389 -8.05 -13.75 37.24
CA SER A 389 -9.08 -14.48 37.98
C SER A 389 -10.45 -14.15 37.36
N TYR A 390 -11.23 -15.17 37.05
CA TYR A 390 -12.51 -15.02 36.37
C TYR A 390 -13.65 -15.72 37.11
N PRO A 391 -14.77 -15.01 37.39
CA PRO A 391 -15.93 -15.58 38.02
C PRO A 391 -16.62 -16.65 37.15
N VAL A 392 -17.45 -17.47 37.81
CA VAL A 392 -18.34 -18.43 37.13
C VAL A 392 -19.16 -17.74 36.05
N SER A 393 -19.22 -18.32 34.85
CA SER A 393 -20.00 -17.82 33.70
C SER A 393 -19.69 -16.37 33.32
N SER A 394 -18.44 -15.94 33.43
CA SER A 394 -18.01 -14.59 33.04
C SER A 394 -17.67 -14.52 31.56
N THR A 395 -17.70 -13.29 31.06
CA THR A 395 -17.35 -12.95 29.66
C THR A 395 -16.09 -12.11 29.64
N LEU A 396 -15.17 -12.43 28.76
CA LEU A 396 -14.08 -11.57 28.35
C LEU A 396 -14.60 -10.56 27.34
N ARG A 397 -14.24 -9.27 27.48
CA ARG A 397 -14.47 -8.24 26.48
C ARG A 397 -13.21 -7.44 26.22
N LEU A 398 -12.91 -7.25 24.93
CA LEU A 398 -11.86 -6.36 24.47
C LEU A 398 -12.50 -5.02 24.12
N LEU A 399 -12.08 -3.96 24.77
CA LEU A 399 -12.59 -2.63 24.50
C LEU A 399 -11.72 -1.94 23.46
N GLU A 400 -12.34 -1.50 22.37
CA GLU A 400 -11.66 -0.85 21.27
C GLU A 400 -10.50 -1.70 20.71
N LEU A 401 -10.78 -2.96 20.36
CA LEU A 401 -9.85 -3.82 19.62
C LEU A 401 -9.63 -3.26 18.21
N ARG A 402 -8.36 -3.24 17.79
CA ARG A 402 -7.89 -2.87 16.45
C ARG A 402 -6.74 -3.82 16.04
N ASP A 403 -6.95 -4.89 15.20
CA ASP A 403 -8.22 -5.15 14.51
C ASP A 403 -8.75 -6.56 14.84
N ARG A 404 -7.88 -7.62 14.94
CA ARG A 404 -8.26 -9.02 15.11
C ARG A 404 -7.45 -9.66 16.23
N ALA A 405 -8.12 -10.39 17.12
CA ALA A 405 -7.51 -11.01 18.28
C ALA A 405 -7.82 -12.51 18.35
N THR A 406 -6.79 -13.34 18.51
CA THR A 406 -6.94 -14.74 18.91
C THR A 406 -6.69 -14.86 20.41
N VAL A 407 -7.61 -15.47 21.13
CA VAL A 407 -7.63 -15.53 22.60
C VAL A 407 -7.33 -16.94 23.08
N PHE A 408 -6.39 -17.04 24.03
CA PHE A 408 -6.05 -18.28 24.72
C PHE A 408 -6.17 -18.11 26.24
N LEU A 409 -6.59 -19.17 26.92
CA LEU A 409 -6.55 -19.29 28.38
C LEU A 409 -5.82 -20.58 28.74
N ASP A 410 -4.77 -20.47 29.55
CA ASP A 410 -3.87 -21.59 29.91
C ASP A 410 -3.36 -22.39 28.69
N GLY A 411 -3.15 -21.71 27.58
CA GLY A 411 -2.72 -22.30 26.31
C GLY A 411 -3.82 -22.92 25.46
N VAL A 412 -5.06 -22.96 25.96
CA VAL A 412 -6.22 -23.44 25.19
C VAL A 412 -6.85 -22.29 24.40
N ARG A 413 -7.00 -22.44 23.08
CA ARG A 413 -7.66 -21.44 22.21
C ARG A 413 -9.15 -21.36 22.56
N LEU A 414 -9.63 -20.18 22.94
CA LEU A 414 -11.04 -19.91 23.23
C LEU A 414 -11.82 -19.46 21.99
N GLY A 415 -11.15 -18.72 21.11
CA GLY A 415 -11.76 -18.20 19.88
C GLY A 415 -11.05 -16.98 19.32
N THR A 416 -11.70 -16.35 18.34
CA THR A 416 -11.23 -15.14 17.67
C THR A 416 -12.27 -14.03 17.84
N ILE A 417 -11.79 -12.80 18.05
CA ILE A 417 -12.58 -11.57 18.11
C ILE A 417 -12.11 -10.67 16.96
N GLU A 418 -13.03 -10.11 16.21
CA GLU A 418 -12.75 -9.15 15.14
C GLU A 418 -13.30 -7.76 15.51
N HIS A 419 -12.69 -6.70 14.93
CA HIS A 419 -12.98 -5.30 15.21
C HIS A 419 -14.48 -4.97 15.11
N ASP A 420 -15.13 -5.39 14.03
CA ASP A 420 -16.50 -5.00 13.70
C ASP A 420 -17.56 -5.96 14.27
N GLY A 421 -17.10 -7.02 14.92
CA GLY A 421 -17.95 -8.03 15.56
C GLY A 421 -18.26 -7.74 17.02
N GLU A 422 -18.90 -8.71 17.67
CA GLU A 422 -19.04 -8.70 19.13
C GLU A 422 -17.65 -8.87 19.76
N GLN A 423 -17.13 -7.80 20.37
CA GLN A 423 -15.79 -7.80 20.98
C GLN A 423 -15.77 -8.53 22.31
N SER A 424 -16.34 -9.74 22.34
CA SER A 424 -16.47 -10.56 23.54
C SER A 424 -16.37 -12.06 23.28
N LEU A 425 -15.91 -12.81 24.30
CA LEU A 425 -15.90 -14.26 24.34
C LEU A 425 -16.31 -14.77 25.72
N ALA A 426 -17.04 -15.90 25.76
CA ALA A 426 -17.33 -16.60 27.01
C ALA A 426 -16.05 -17.23 27.57
N LEU A 427 -15.79 -17.03 28.86
CA LEU A 427 -14.78 -17.77 29.60
C LEU A 427 -15.33 -19.12 30.13
N PRO A 428 -14.48 -20.07 30.51
CA PRO A 428 -14.94 -21.36 31.05
C PRO A 428 -15.98 -21.18 32.18
N ALA A 429 -17.11 -21.88 32.08
CA ALA A 429 -18.25 -21.71 32.97
C ALA A 429 -17.94 -22.01 34.43
N SER A 430 -16.90 -22.79 34.73
CA SER A 430 -16.48 -23.12 36.09
C SER A 430 -15.93 -21.94 36.90
N GLY A 431 -15.51 -20.86 36.22
CA GLY A 431 -14.66 -19.86 36.86
C GLY A 431 -13.29 -20.40 37.23
N GLY A 432 -12.38 -19.54 37.67
CA GLY A 432 -11.03 -19.95 38.08
C GLY A 432 -10.01 -18.83 37.99
N GLU A 433 -8.77 -19.26 37.97
CA GLU A 433 -7.57 -18.44 37.71
C GLU A 433 -6.82 -19.05 36.53
N GLY A 434 -6.10 -18.24 35.75
CA GLY A 434 -5.33 -18.73 34.63
C GLY A 434 -4.52 -17.64 33.95
N VAL A 435 -3.70 -18.04 32.99
CA VAL A 435 -2.92 -17.13 32.13
C VAL A 435 -3.71 -16.85 30.86
N LEU A 436 -4.17 -15.60 30.73
CA LEU A 436 -4.83 -15.11 29.54
C LEU A 436 -3.79 -14.57 28.56
N THR A 437 -3.74 -15.13 27.34
CA THR A 437 -2.91 -14.65 26.25
C THR A 437 -3.81 -14.20 25.10
N ILE A 438 -3.66 -12.94 24.67
CA ILE A 438 -4.39 -12.35 23.55
C ILE A 438 -3.40 -11.99 22.47
N VAL A 439 -3.49 -12.65 21.32
CA VAL A 439 -2.62 -12.41 20.16
C VAL A 439 -3.38 -11.51 19.19
N VAL A 440 -2.97 -10.26 19.08
CA VAL A 440 -3.60 -9.24 18.22
C VAL A 440 -2.84 -9.12 16.93
N GLU A 441 -3.56 -9.06 15.83
CA GLU A 441 -3.06 -8.79 14.49
C GLU A 441 -3.68 -7.49 13.96
N SER A 442 -2.85 -6.59 13.45
CA SER A 442 -3.30 -5.47 12.64
C SER A 442 -3.65 -5.96 11.24
N LEU A 443 -4.79 -5.54 10.70
CA LEU A 443 -5.25 -5.90 9.36
C LEU A 443 -4.91 -4.85 8.29
N GLY A 444 -4.07 -3.88 8.64
CA GLY A 444 -3.69 -2.72 7.82
C GLY A 444 -4.14 -1.42 8.47
N ARG A 445 -3.36 -0.35 8.26
CA ARG A 445 -3.71 0.98 8.76
C ARG A 445 -4.61 1.70 7.76
N ILE A 446 -5.63 2.37 8.26
CA ILE A 446 -6.60 3.06 7.41
C ILE A 446 -5.90 4.16 6.62
N ASN A 447 -6.05 4.09 5.29
CA ASN A 447 -5.37 4.98 4.35
C ASN A 447 -6.27 6.13 3.86
N TYR A 448 -7.58 6.06 4.02
CA TYR A 448 -8.52 7.06 3.51
C TYR A 448 -9.60 7.42 4.54
N GLY A 449 -10.04 8.68 4.52
CA GLY A 449 -11.14 9.17 5.33
C GLY A 449 -10.75 9.56 6.77
N PRO A 450 -11.75 9.76 7.64
CA PRO A 450 -11.56 10.38 8.96
C PRO A 450 -10.82 9.50 9.96
N TYR A 451 -10.65 8.21 9.68
CA TYR A 451 -9.95 7.28 10.56
C TYR A 451 -8.46 7.10 10.21
N THR A 452 -7.94 7.83 9.22
CA THR A 452 -6.49 7.89 8.95
C THR A 452 -5.75 8.32 10.21
N GLY A 453 -4.70 7.60 10.60
CA GLY A 453 -4.00 7.82 11.85
C GLY A 453 -4.61 7.09 13.06
N GLN A 454 -5.61 6.21 12.87
CA GLN A 454 -6.13 5.36 13.94
C GLN A 454 -5.04 4.46 14.52
N ARG A 455 -4.94 4.42 15.86
CA ARG A 455 -4.00 3.53 16.56
C ARG A 455 -4.43 2.08 16.49
N LYS A 456 -3.47 1.15 16.65
CA LYS A 456 -3.67 -0.31 16.63
C LYS A 456 -3.44 -0.95 18.01
N GLY A 457 -4.02 -2.14 18.21
CA GLY A 457 -3.93 -2.91 19.44
C GLY A 457 -5.22 -2.95 20.25
N ILE A 458 -5.13 -3.05 21.57
CA ILE A 458 -6.26 -3.00 22.52
C ILE A 458 -6.25 -1.64 23.21
N LEU A 459 -7.10 -0.72 22.77
CA LEU A 459 -7.01 0.70 23.17
C LEU A 459 -7.84 1.03 24.43
N GLY A 460 -8.96 0.35 24.64
CA GLY A 460 -9.87 0.60 25.76
C GLY A 460 -9.68 -0.35 26.96
N GLY A 461 -8.76 -1.34 26.83
CA GLY A 461 -8.48 -2.32 27.87
C GLY A 461 -9.28 -3.62 27.77
N VAL A 462 -9.06 -4.50 28.73
CA VAL A 462 -9.65 -5.85 28.78
C VAL A 462 -10.52 -6.01 30.02
N LEU A 463 -11.79 -6.37 29.83
CA LEU A 463 -12.73 -6.64 30.90
C LEU A 463 -12.98 -8.14 31.09
N ILE A 464 -12.98 -8.60 32.32
CA ILE A 464 -13.48 -9.91 32.73
C ILE A 464 -14.74 -9.69 33.59
N GLY A 465 -15.88 -10.03 33.02
CA GLY A 465 -17.16 -9.64 33.59
C GLY A 465 -17.29 -8.10 33.65
N ARG A 466 -17.11 -7.52 34.85
CA ARG A 466 -17.20 -6.07 35.09
C ARG A 466 -15.90 -5.44 35.57
N ARG A 467 -14.79 -6.19 35.59
CA ARG A 467 -13.52 -5.74 36.14
C ARG A 467 -12.48 -5.71 35.05
N TYR A 468 -11.64 -4.66 35.05
CA TYR A 468 -10.45 -4.62 34.21
C TYR A 468 -9.42 -5.68 34.64
N ALA A 469 -8.86 -6.38 33.68
CA ALA A 469 -7.63 -7.15 33.88
C ALA A 469 -6.44 -6.18 33.83
N HIS A 470 -5.45 -6.42 34.70
CA HIS A 470 -4.27 -5.57 34.88
C HIS A 470 -2.99 -6.40 34.88
N GLY A 471 -1.85 -5.74 34.70
CA GLY A 471 -0.54 -6.39 34.77
C GLY A 471 -0.22 -7.17 33.51
N TRP A 472 -0.08 -6.46 32.40
CA TRP A 472 0.14 -7.00 31.06
C TRP A 472 1.62 -7.06 30.70
N GLU A 473 2.06 -8.22 30.23
CA GLU A 473 3.29 -8.39 29.46
C GLU A 473 2.98 -8.30 27.96
N HIS A 474 3.84 -7.61 27.23
CA HIS A 474 3.70 -7.43 25.79
C HIS A 474 4.85 -8.11 25.06
N ARG A 475 4.55 -8.87 24.00
CA ARG A 475 5.53 -9.51 23.14
C ARG A 475 5.23 -9.16 21.69
N VAL A 476 6.27 -8.81 20.94
CA VAL A 476 6.16 -8.42 19.53
C VAL A 476 6.76 -9.52 18.67
N VAL A 477 6.00 -10.05 17.72
CA VAL A 477 6.52 -10.98 16.72
C VAL A 477 7.18 -10.16 15.61
N PRO A 478 8.51 -10.23 15.43
CA PRO A 478 9.20 -9.44 14.43
C PRO A 478 8.83 -9.89 13.02
N GLN A 479 8.85 -8.97 12.07
CA GLN A 479 8.64 -9.29 10.64
C GLN A 479 9.78 -10.14 10.05
N SER A 480 10.94 -10.17 10.70
CA SER A 480 12.05 -11.07 10.40
C SER A 480 11.94 -12.31 11.30
N VAL A 481 11.12 -13.28 10.92
CA VAL A 481 10.93 -14.50 11.73
C VAL A 481 12.16 -15.39 11.64
N VAL A 482 12.80 -15.65 12.78
CA VAL A 482 13.83 -16.68 12.92
C VAL A 482 13.14 -17.99 13.23
N VAL A 483 13.36 -18.99 12.36
CA VAL A 483 12.77 -20.33 12.53
C VAL A 483 13.62 -21.14 13.51
N GLU A 484 13.28 -21.12 14.79
CA GLU A 484 13.81 -22.07 15.76
C GLU A 484 12.86 -23.27 15.90
N ARG A 485 13.37 -24.47 15.65
CA ARG A 485 12.56 -25.70 15.76
C ARG A 485 12.28 -26.02 17.24
N ALA A 486 10.99 -26.00 17.60
CA ALA A 486 10.52 -26.63 18.82
C ALA A 486 10.40 -28.16 18.60
N GLN A 487 11.01 -28.98 19.49
CA GLN A 487 10.78 -30.43 19.48
C GLN A 487 9.41 -30.72 20.11
N ARG A 488 8.47 -31.26 19.32
CA ARG A 488 7.14 -31.65 19.78
C ARG A 488 6.71 -33.00 19.18
N ASP A 489 5.89 -33.74 19.94
CA ASP A 489 5.28 -34.99 19.52
C ASP A 489 3.97 -34.81 18.74
N GLU A 490 3.35 -33.62 18.75
CA GLU A 490 2.09 -33.32 18.08
C GLU A 490 2.23 -32.21 17.02
N THR A 491 1.55 -32.38 15.89
CA THR A 491 1.48 -31.36 14.81
C THR A 491 0.55 -30.22 15.23
N PRO A 492 1.04 -28.99 15.38
CA PRO A 492 0.19 -27.87 15.73
C PRO A 492 -0.83 -27.55 14.61
N PRO A 493 -2.06 -27.14 14.96
CA PRO A 493 -3.10 -26.79 13.97
C PRO A 493 -2.89 -25.43 13.31
N ASP A 494 -2.10 -24.56 13.93
CA ASP A 494 -1.76 -23.20 13.51
C ASP A 494 -0.27 -22.93 13.73
N GLY A 495 0.19 -21.73 13.39
CA GLY A 495 1.53 -21.23 13.70
C GLY A 495 2.52 -21.35 12.56
N LEU A 496 3.76 -21.67 12.89
CA LEU A 496 4.90 -21.61 11.99
C LEU A 496 5.10 -22.94 11.25
N ALA A 497 5.25 -22.86 9.93
CA ALA A 497 5.60 -24.00 9.08
C ALA A 497 6.61 -23.60 8.01
N THR A 498 7.35 -24.58 7.49
CA THR A 498 8.32 -24.36 6.42
C THR A 498 8.11 -25.33 5.26
N ALA A 499 8.47 -24.89 4.04
CA ALA A 499 8.58 -25.73 2.87
C ALA A 499 9.83 -25.34 2.08
N THR A 500 10.31 -26.24 1.21
CA THR A 500 11.46 -25.95 0.36
C THR A 500 11.21 -26.36 -1.08
N PHE A 501 11.74 -25.54 -2.01
CA PHE A 501 11.75 -25.81 -3.44
C PHE A 501 13.19 -25.75 -3.95
N ASP A 502 13.56 -26.71 -4.81
CA ASP A 502 14.79 -26.64 -5.58
C ASP A 502 14.49 -26.04 -6.96
N VAL A 503 15.02 -24.85 -7.24
CA VAL A 503 14.77 -24.07 -8.45
C VAL A 503 16.02 -24.08 -9.32
N THR A 504 15.88 -24.44 -10.59
CA THR A 504 17.01 -24.44 -11.53
C THR A 504 17.12 -23.14 -12.34
N ASP A 505 16.01 -22.46 -12.57
CA ASP A 505 15.92 -21.22 -13.34
C ASP A 505 14.99 -20.24 -12.64
N PRO A 506 15.52 -19.34 -11.80
CA PRO A 506 14.72 -18.34 -11.09
C PRO A 506 13.87 -17.48 -12.03
N ALA A 507 12.57 -17.42 -11.76
CA ALA A 507 11.59 -16.67 -12.53
C ALA A 507 10.41 -16.28 -11.65
N ASP A 508 9.49 -15.46 -12.15
CA ASP A 508 8.28 -15.06 -11.43
C ASP A 508 7.38 -16.26 -11.13
N ALA A 509 6.71 -16.24 -9.99
CA ALA A 509 5.81 -17.30 -9.56
C ALA A 509 4.67 -16.76 -8.70
N TRP A 510 3.61 -17.54 -8.55
CA TRP A 510 2.53 -17.28 -7.61
C TRP A 510 2.41 -18.43 -6.62
N LEU A 511 2.33 -18.10 -5.33
CA LEU A 511 2.25 -19.06 -4.24
C LEU A 511 0.81 -19.19 -3.75
N ALA A 512 0.28 -20.42 -3.74
CA ALA A 512 -1.01 -20.75 -3.16
C ALA A 512 -0.84 -21.64 -1.91
N PHE A 513 -1.77 -21.53 -0.96
CA PHE A 513 -1.75 -22.21 0.33
C PHE A 513 -3.05 -23.00 0.56
N PRO A 514 -3.30 -24.09 -0.19
CA PRO A 514 -4.55 -24.82 -0.10
C PRO A 514 -4.80 -25.37 1.31
N GLY A 515 -5.97 -25.03 1.88
CA GLY A 515 -6.38 -25.42 3.22
C GLY A 515 -5.79 -24.59 4.36
N GLY A 516 -4.86 -23.67 4.07
CA GLY A 516 -4.44 -22.63 5.01
C GLY A 516 -5.52 -21.58 5.16
N ALA A 517 -5.71 -21.04 6.37
CA ALA A 517 -6.77 -20.08 6.61
C ALA A 517 -6.30 -18.63 6.49
N LYS A 518 -5.30 -18.22 7.26
CA LYS A 518 -4.82 -16.83 7.28
C LYS A 518 -3.38 -16.75 7.78
N GLY A 519 -2.49 -16.23 6.97
CA GLY A 519 -1.09 -16.20 7.37
C GLY A 519 -0.23 -15.18 6.62
N MET A 520 0.99 -15.04 7.11
CA MET A 520 2.08 -14.28 6.51
C MET A 520 3.08 -15.25 5.87
N VAL A 521 3.68 -14.84 4.77
CA VAL A 521 4.55 -15.70 3.95
C VAL A 521 5.88 -15.03 3.69
N TRP A 522 6.97 -15.76 3.93
CA TRP A 522 8.33 -15.33 3.59
C TRP A 522 8.92 -16.25 2.53
N LEU A 523 9.57 -15.68 1.55
CA LEU A 523 10.44 -16.37 0.59
C LEU A 523 11.90 -15.97 0.88
N ASN A 524 12.73 -16.93 1.22
CA ASN A 524 14.16 -16.70 1.52
C ASN A 524 14.40 -15.56 2.54
N GLY A 525 13.50 -15.41 3.51
CA GLY A 525 13.53 -14.38 4.54
C GLY A 525 12.89 -13.05 4.16
N PHE A 526 12.45 -12.87 2.91
CA PHE A 526 11.69 -11.70 2.47
C PHE A 526 10.19 -11.91 2.69
N LEU A 527 9.52 -11.02 3.43
CA LEU A 527 8.09 -11.08 3.67
C LEU A 527 7.32 -10.66 2.41
N LEU A 528 6.69 -11.64 1.74
CA LEU A 528 5.89 -11.40 0.54
C LEU A 528 4.58 -10.68 0.86
N GLY A 529 3.89 -11.09 1.92
CA GLY A 529 2.60 -10.54 2.31
C GLY A 529 1.73 -11.52 3.08
N ARG A 530 0.43 -11.26 3.03
CA ARG A 530 -0.61 -12.09 3.66
C ARG A 530 -1.38 -12.91 2.62
N TYR A 531 -1.84 -14.08 3.03
CA TYR A 531 -2.95 -14.78 2.41
C TYR A 531 -4.11 -14.92 3.39
N TRP A 532 -5.33 -15.03 2.86
CA TRP A 532 -6.53 -15.26 3.65
C TRP A 532 -7.55 -16.05 2.85
N GLU A 533 -8.11 -17.14 3.44
CA GLU A 533 -9.10 -17.98 2.77
C GLU A 533 -10.40 -17.26 2.37
N ARG A 534 -10.62 -16.04 2.88
CA ARG A 534 -11.75 -15.20 2.50
C ARG A 534 -11.69 -14.71 1.05
N GLY A 535 -10.49 -14.71 0.44
CA GLY A 535 -10.29 -14.17 -0.91
C GLY A 535 -10.50 -12.65 -1.00
N PRO A 536 -10.52 -12.09 -2.21
CA PRO A 536 -10.47 -12.77 -3.52
C PRO A 536 -9.08 -13.32 -3.86
N GLN A 537 -8.01 -12.78 -3.31
CA GLN A 537 -6.63 -13.18 -3.63
C GLN A 537 -6.34 -14.63 -3.18
N VAL A 538 -6.22 -15.55 -4.15
CA VAL A 538 -5.87 -16.96 -3.92
C VAL A 538 -4.36 -17.19 -3.96
N THR A 539 -3.64 -16.40 -4.76
CA THR A 539 -2.20 -16.55 -4.96
C THR A 539 -1.43 -15.28 -4.60
N LEU A 540 -0.25 -15.45 -3.97
CA LEU A 540 0.71 -14.38 -3.69
C LEU A 540 1.79 -14.33 -4.77
N TYR A 541 2.03 -13.17 -5.33
CA TYR A 541 3.13 -12.94 -6.26
C TYR A 541 4.49 -13.05 -5.57
N ALA A 542 5.39 -13.80 -6.19
CA ALA A 542 6.76 -14.01 -5.74
C ALA A 542 7.73 -13.66 -6.89
N PRO A 543 8.30 -12.44 -6.90
CA PRO A 543 9.17 -11.94 -7.96
C PRO A 543 10.38 -12.83 -8.22
N GLY A 544 10.74 -13.00 -9.48
CA GLY A 544 11.90 -13.79 -9.92
C GLY A 544 13.20 -13.46 -9.18
N PRO A 545 13.55 -12.19 -8.95
CA PRO A 545 14.77 -11.82 -8.23
C PRO A 545 14.84 -12.27 -6.76
N LEU A 546 13.74 -12.66 -6.13
CA LEU A 546 13.72 -13.21 -4.77
C LEU A 546 14.04 -14.71 -4.73
N TRP A 547 13.93 -15.40 -5.86
CA TRP A 547 14.30 -16.79 -6.01
C TRP A 547 15.79 -16.94 -6.28
N ARG A 548 16.35 -18.06 -5.87
CA ARG A 548 17.77 -18.43 -6.06
C ARG A 548 17.85 -19.73 -6.82
N GLU A 549 18.91 -19.92 -7.59
CA GLU A 549 19.26 -21.23 -8.09
C GLU A 549 19.55 -22.18 -6.92
N GLY A 550 19.01 -23.40 -6.96
CA GLY A 550 19.08 -24.38 -5.89
C GLY A 550 17.93 -24.22 -4.87
N ARG A 551 18.26 -24.42 -3.58
CA ARG A 551 17.29 -24.50 -2.50
C ARG A 551 16.72 -23.13 -2.11
N ASN A 552 15.39 -23.04 -2.13
CA ASN A 552 14.61 -21.89 -1.65
C ASN A 552 13.74 -22.31 -0.48
N GLU A 553 13.60 -21.43 0.51
CA GLU A 553 12.79 -21.67 1.70
C GLU A 553 11.55 -20.78 1.70
N ILE A 554 10.40 -21.40 1.89
CA ILE A 554 9.15 -20.73 2.20
C ILE A 554 8.89 -20.92 3.70
N VAL A 555 8.62 -19.83 4.40
CA VAL A 555 8.15 -19.83 5.78
C VAL A 555 6.72 -19.28 5.80
N VAL A 556 5.86 -19.93 6.57
CA VAL A 556 4.46 -19.51 6.75
C VAL A 556 4.21 -19.37 8.24
N LEU A 557 3.62 -18.26 8.66
CA LEU A 557 3.03 -18.09 9.98
C LEU A 557 1.51 -17.96 9.80
N ASP A 558 0.77 -19.04 10.00
CA ASP A 558 -0.70 -19.04 9.96
C ASP A 558 -1.26 -18.80 11.36
N THR A 559 -2.17 -17.85 11.48
CA THR A 559 -2.77 -17.46 12.77
C THR A 559 -4.03 -18.25 13.11
N ASP A 560 -4.54 -19.04 12.17
CA ASP A 560 -5.80 -19.78 12.32
C ASP A 560 -5.71 -21.27 12.07
N ARG A 561 -5.26 -21.68 10.89
CA ARG A 561 -5.17 -23.07 10.47
C ARG A 561 -4.15 -23.26 9.37
N LEU A 562 -3.10 -24.02 9.64
CA LEU A 562 -2.08 -24.38 8.66
C LEU A 562 -2.67 -25.28 7.54
N GLY A 563 -2.32 -24.96 6.30
CA GLY A 563 -2.51 -25.86 5.16
C GLY A 563 -1.50 -27.00 5.17
N ALA A 564 -1.75 -28.02 4.35
CA ALA A 564 -0.85 -29.16 4.23
C ALA A 564 0.33 -28.94 3.28
N ARG A 565 0.23 -27.97 2.38
CA ARG A 565 1.23 -27.72 1.33
C ARG A 565 1.20 -26.29 0.84
N VAL A 566 2.28 -25.89 0.17
CA VAL A 566 2.36 -24.71 -0.68
C VAL A 566 2.49 -25.14 -2.14
N GLU A 567 1.85 -24.43 -3.04
CA GLU A 567 1.89 -24.66 -4.47
C GLU A 567 2.49 -23.45 -5.19
N ILE A 568 3.40 -23.71 -6.15
CA ILE A 568 3.77 -22.74 -7.18
C ILE A 568 2.76 -22.89 -8.31
N ARG A 569 2.13 -21.80 -8.73
CA ARG A 569 1.25 -21.71 -9.88
C ARG A 569 1.86 -20.82 -10.97
N GLU A 570 1.57 -21.14 -12.24
CA GLU A 570 2.11 -20.42 -13.39
C GLU A 570 1.39 -19.09 -13.64
N ASN A 571 0.18 -18.93 -13.12
CA ASN A 571 -0.66 -17.76 -13.34
C ASN A 571 -1.22 -17.23 -12.01
N PRO A 572 -1.50 -15.92 -11.93
CA PRO A 572 -2.25 -15.34 -10.81
C PRO A 572 -3.66 -15.95 -10.74
N ASP A 573 -4.20 -15.97 -9.53
CA ASP A 573 -5.58 -16.40 -9.26
C ASP A 573 -6.16 -15.44 -8.22
N PHE A 574 -7.10 -14.62 -8.66
CA PHE A 574 -7.82 -13.63 -7.85
C PHE A 574 -9.27 -14.08 -7.56
N GLY A 575 -9.58 -15.37 -7.76
CA GLY A 575 -10.91 -15.91 -7.48
C GLY A 575 -11.99 -15.38 -8.43
N ALA A 576 -13.20 -15.20 -7.90
CA ALA A 576 -14.32 -14.67 -8.67
C ALA A 576 -14.19 -13.16 -8.86
N SER A 577 -14.52 -12.68 -10.06
CA SER A 577 -14.46 -11.26 -10.40
C SER A 577 -15.85 -10.66 -10.59
N GLU A 578 -15.93 -9.34 -10.38
CA GLU A 578 -17.10 -8.52 -10.70
C GLU A 578 -16.69 -7.23 -11.41
N GLU A 579 -17.56 -6.72 -12.29
CA GLU A 579 -17.30 -5.46 -12.95
C GLU A 579 -17.54 -4.29 -11.98
N PHE A 580 -16.52 -3.45 -11.82
CA PHE A 580 -16.56 -2.28 -10.96
C PHE A 580 -15.98 -1.07 -11.69
N ILE A 581 -16.65 0.07 -11.58
CA ILE A 581 -16.19 1.36 -12.10
C ILE A 581 -16.23 2.35 -10.95
N GLY A 582 -15.06 2.82 -10.52
CA GLY A 582 -14.96 3.91 -9.55
C GLY A 582 -15.67 5.16 -10.07
N ALA A 583 -16.53 5.76 -9.26
CA ALA A 583 -17.36 6.91 -9.64
C ALA A 583 -16.56 8.22 -9.69
#